data_3c6266d908b3e4f6d81fa8dd3b90c862
#
_entry.id   3c6266d908b3e4f6d81fa8dd3b90c862
#
_cell.length_a   1.000
_cell.length_b   1.000
_cell.length_c   1.000
_cell.angle_alpha   90.00
_cell.angle_beta   90.00
_cell.angle_gamma   90.00
#
_symmetry.space_group_name_H-M   'P 1'
#
loop_
_entity.id
_entity.type
_entity.pdbx_description
1 polymer ?
#
loop_
_entity_poly.entity_id
_entity_poly.type
_entity_poly.pdbx_seq_one_letter_code
_entity_poly.pdbx_strand_id
1 'polypeptide(L)'
;MSLLYEIFILPIEIIYRAIYLGSLQFTHNYGLSILVLSCISAVAFIPLGRLAVGTQAREKKLQMIMAPQLARIRKESKGAERQRRINNLYKRYAYHPLLAVRSAFGVALQIPFLTGAYYMILGLTQLQGQPCLMIPDLSQPDGLLWGVNALPIVMTVVNIIATLTTPGLTRKDTLQAIIIAFFFLALLYNAASALLIFWTMNNVFFLLQNLRLPIRLPRFRKPGF
;
A
#
# COMPACT_ATOMS: atom_id res chain seq x y z
N MET A 1 2.67 2.77 26.82
CA MET A 1 2.60 2.47 25.36
C MET A 1 2.69 0.96 25.15
N SER A 2 2.10 0.40 24.11
CA SER A 2 2.17 -1.05 23.90
C SER A 2 3.57 -1.45 23.43
N LEU A 3 4.07 -2.60 23.88
CA LEU A 3 5.37 -3.16 23.48
C LEU A 3 5.55 -3.25 21.97
N LEU A 4 4.44 -3.48 21.24
CA LEU A 4 4.42 -3.48 19.78
C LEU A 4 4.74 -2.11 19.17
N TYR A 5 4.27 -1.03 19.78
CA TYR A 5 4.61 0.33 19.32
C TYR A 5 6.10 0.59 19.48
N GLU A 6 6.67 0.30 20.64
CA GLU A 6 8.07 0.57 20.94
C GLU A 6 9.04 -0.23 20.06
N ILE A 7 8.68 -1.48 19.72
CA ILE A 7 9.55 -2.34 18.91
C ILE A 7 9.42 -2.04 17.41
N PHE A 8 8.21 -1.80 16.90
CA PHE A 8 7.97 -1.74 15.45
C PHE A 8 7.72 -0.33 14.92
N ILE A 9 7.07 0.54 15.68
CA ILE A 9 6.66 1.86 15.18
C ILE A 9 7.68 2.93 15.56
N LEU A 10 8.10 2.97 16.82
CA LEU A 10 9.01 4.00 17.34
C LEU A 10 10.35 4.09 16.56
N PRO A 11 11.03 2.99 16.18
CA PRO A 11 12.25 3.08 15.37
C PRO A 11 12.01 3.74 14.00
N ILE A 12 10.86 3.43 13.38
CA ILE A 12 10.47 4.00 12.09
C ILE A 12 10.17 5.50 12.24
N GLU A 13 9.46 5.87 13.29
CA GLU A 13 9.15 7.27 13.61
C GLU A 13 10.44 8.09 13.81
N ILE A 14 11.42 7.54 14.54
CA ILE A 14 12.73 8.18 14.76
C ILE A 14 13.45 8.39 13.42
N ILE A 15 13.48 7.38 12.56
CA ILE A 15 14.12 7.47 11.23
C ILE A 15 13.42 8.55 10.39
N TYR A 16 12.09 8.56 10.34
CA TYR A 16 11.34 9.56 9.59
C TYR A 16 11.56 10.96 10.14
N ARG A 17 11.61 11.12 11.46
CA ARG A 17 11.91 12.40 12.12
C ARG A 17 13.33 12.88 11.78
N ALA A 18 14.32 11.99 11.76
CA ALA A 18 15.69 12.32 11.37
C ALA A 18 15.78 12.77 9.90
N ILE A 19 15.10 12.06 8.99
CA ILE A 19 15.03 12.43 7.56
C ILE A 19 14.35 13.80 7.39
N TYR A 20 13.21 14.01 8.08
CA TYR A 20 12.48 15.25 8.02
C TYR A 20 13.30 16.43 8.53
N LEU A 21 13.91 16.32 9.71
CA LEU A 21 14.74 17.38 10.30
C LEU A 21 15.98 17.66 9.45
N GLY A 22 16.63 16.60 8.91
CA GLY A 22 17.73 16.76 7.98
C GLY A 22 17.29 17.50 6.71
N SER A 23 16.16 17.14 6.12
CA SER A 23 15.64 17.84 4.94
C SER A 23 15.25 19.30 5.24
N LEU A 24 14.75 19.58 6.44
CA LEU A 24 14.38 20.93 6.86
C LEU A 24 15.61 21.86 6.97
N GLN A 25 16.77 21.33 7.37
CA GLN A 25 18.02 22.10 7.42
C GLN A 25 18.48 22.57 6.03
N PHE A 26 18.18 21.80 4.97
CA PHE A 26 18.55 22.17 3.60
C PHE A 26 17.48 22.97 2.87
N THR A 27 16.21 22.63 3.08
CA THR A 27 15.12 23.25 2.34
C THR A 27 14.64 24.56 2.98
N HIS A 28 14.84 24.73 4.28
CA HIS A 28 14.29 25.81 5.10
C HIS A 28 12.77 26.00 4.89
N ASN A 29 12.07 24.93 4.47
CA ASN A 29 10.64 24.95 4.17
C ASN A 29 9.98 23.66 4.66
N TYR A 30 8.98 23.78 5.51
CA TYR A 30 8.29 22.66 6.14
C TYR A 30 7.58 21.75 5.13
N GLY A 31 6.86 22.36 4.17
CA GLY A 31 6.15 21.60 3.13
C GLY A 31 7.10 20.88 2.17
N LEU A 32 8.18 21.53 1.73
CA LEU A 32 9.21 20.87 0.92
C LEU A 32 9.86 19.72 1.69
N SER A 33 10.07 19.86 2.99
CA SER A 33 10.63 18.78 3.83
C SER A 33 9.71 17.56 3.89
N ILE A 34 8.39 17.75 3.93
CA ILE A 34 7.42 16.65 3.82
C ILE A 34 7.48 15.98 2.44
N LEU A 35 7.63 16.76 1.36
CA LEU A 35 7.81 16.21 0.02
C LEU A 35 9.10 15.39 -0.11
N VAL A 36 10.22 15.91 0.40
CA VAL A 36 11.51 15.18 0.41
C VAL A 36 11.39 13.89 1.22
N LEU A 37 10.78 13.95 2.40
CA LEU A 37 10.51 12.78 3.22
C LEU A 37 9.68 11.74 2.44
N SER A 38 8.64 12.19 1.73
CA SER A 38 7.79 11.32 0.91
C SER A 38 8.59 10.65 -0.22
N CYS A 39 9.47 11.41 -0.89
CA CYS A 39 10.32 10.90 -1.95
C CYS A 39 11.29 9.83 -1.44
N ILE A 40 11.97 10.10 -0.33
CA ILE A 40 12.92 9.15 0.28
C ILE A 40 12.19 7.90 0.73
N SER A 41 11.03 8.05 1.40
CA SER A 41 10.18 6.94 1.81
C SER A 41 9.76 6.09 0.62
N ALA A 42 9.24 6.71 -0.44
CA ALA A 42 8.81 6.01 -1.65
C ALA A 42 9.95 5.23 -2.33
N VAL A 43 11.15 5.82 -2.41
CA VAL A 43 12.34 5.14 -2.96
C VAL A 43 12.75 3.95 -2.08
N ALA A 44 12.71 4.10 -0.75
CA ALA A 44 12.99 3.02 0.19
C ALA A 44 11.99 1.85 0.05
N PHE A 45 10.75 2.13 -0.34
CA PHE A 45 9.73 1.10 -0.58
C PHE A 45 9.82 0.39 -1.93
N ILE A 46 10.60 0.88 -2.90
CA ILE A 46 10.74 0.24 -4.21
C ILE A 46 11.11 -1.26 -4.11
N PRO A 47 12.16 -1.66 -3.38
CA PRO A 47 12.53 -3.07 -3.28
C PRO A 47 11.45 -3.93 -2.60
N LEU A 48 10.82 -3.40 -1.56
CA LEU A 48 9.72 -4.06 -0.85
C LEU A 48 8.50 -4.26 -1.75
N GLY A 49 8.12 -3.23 -2.49
CA GLY A 49 7.01 -3.28 -3.44
C GLY A 49 7.25 -4.30 -4.57
N ARG A 50 8.46 -4.33 -5.13
CA ARG A 50 8.85 -5.33 -6.16
C ARG A 50 8.74 -6.77 -5.64
N LEU A 51 9.18 -7.01 -4.43
CA LEU A 51 9.09 -8.33 -3.79
C LEU A 51 7.62 -8.72 -3.56
N ALA A 52 6.81 -7.80 -3.04
CA ALA A 52 5.39 -8.02 -2.79
C ALA A 52 4.63 -8.31 -4.09
N VAL A 53 4.78 -7.48 -5.12
CA VAL A 53 4.09 -7.65 -6.41
C VAL A 53 4.49 -8.96 -7.10
N GLY A 54 5.77 -9.33 -7.07
CA GLY A 54 6.24 -10.59 -7.65
C GLY A 54 5.62 -11.83 -7.00
N THR A 55 5.53 -11.85 -5.67
CA THR A 55 4.91 -12.95 -4.91
C THR A 55 3.40 -13.00 -5.10
N GLN A 56 2.71 -11.86 -5.08
CA GLN A 56 1.27 -11.76 -5.31
C GLN A 56 0.87 -12.20 -6.72
N ALA A 57 1.61 -11.75 -7.75
CA ALA A 57 1.33 -12.13 -9.13
C ALA A 57 1.46 -13.65 -9.35
N ARG A 58 2.48 -14.27 -8.75
CA ARG A 58 2.67 -15.72 -8.79
C ARG A 58 1.50 -16.45 -8.12
N GLU A 59 1.13 -16.03 -6.94
CA GLU A 59 0.04 -16.65 -6.19
C GLU A 59 -1.30 -16.50 -6.89
N LYS A 60 -1.66 -15.30 -7.35
CA LYS A 60 -2.88 -15.07 -8.14
C LYS A 60 -2.96 -15.96 -9.35
N LYS A 61 -1.86 -16.12 -10.09
CA LYS A 61 -1.81 -17.01 -11.27
C LYS A 61 -2.10 -18.45 -10.87
N LEU A 62 -1.48 -18.97 -9.80
CA LEU A 62 -1.74 -20.33 -9.32
C LEU A 62 -3.19 -20.49 -8.85
N GLN A 63 -3.73 -19.51 -8.12
CA GLN A 63 -5.13 -19.52 -7.69
C GLN A 63 -6.10 -19.53 -8.89
N MET A 64 -5.86 -18.71 -9.92
CA MET A 64 -6.70 -18.69 -11.13
C MET A 64 -6.69 -20.04 -11.86
N ILE A 65 -5.53 -20.70 -11.97
CA ILE A 65 -5.41 -22.01 -12.60
C ILE A 65 -6.14 -23.10 -11.79
N MET A 66 -6.05 -23.03 -10.45
CA MET A 66 -6.66 -24.01 -9.56
C MET A 66 -8.14 -23.76 -9.29
N ALA A 67 -8.62 -22.51 -9.44
CA ALA A 67 -9.99 -22.12 -9.09
C ALA A 67 -11.08 -23.02 -9.69
N PRO A 68 -11.09 -23.36 -11.00
CA PRO A 68 -12.12 -24.21 -11.59
C PRO A 68 -12.07 -25.63 -11.02
N GLN A 69 -10.87 -26.17 -10.78
CA GLN A 69 -10.68 -27.50 -10.20
C GLN A 69 -11.11 -27.54 -8.73
N LEU A 70 -10.79 -26.50 -7.96
CA LEU A 70 -11.25 -26.35 -6.57
C LEU A 70 -12.78 -26.26 -6.48
N ALA A 71 -13.40 -25.50 -7.41
CA ALA A 71 -14.86 -25.38 -7.46
C ALA A 71 -15.51 -26.74 -7.74
N ARG A 72 -14.94 -27.53 -8.69
CA ARG A 72 -15.41 -28.88 -9.01
C ARG A 72 -15.26 -29.83 -7.80
N ILE A 73 -14.11 -29.88 -7.16
CA ILE A 73 -13.86 -30.73 -5.97
C ILE A 73 -14.84 -30.36 -4.85
N ARG A 74 -15.09 -29.07 -4.62
CA ARG A 74 -16.04 -28.62 -3.58
C ARG A 74 -17.48 -29.06 -3.86
N LYS A 75 -17.86 -29.20 -5.14
CA LYS A 75 -19.19 -29.61 -5.58
C LYS A 75 -19.36 -31.13 -5.53
N GLU A 76 -18.31 -31.88 -5.90
CA GLU A 76 -18.36 -33.35 -6.05
C GLU A 76 -18.01 -34.11 -4.76
N SER A 77 -17.31 -33.49 -3.81
CA SER A 77 -16.79 -34.19 -2.63
C SER A 77 -17.13 -33.44 -1.32
N LYS A 78 -17.31 -34.20 -0.23
CA LYS A 78 -17.57 -33.67 1.12
C LYS A 78 -16.59 -34.30 2.15
N GLY A 79 -16.47 -33.66 3.30
CA GLY A 79 -15.68 -34.16 4.44
C GLY A 79 -14.21 -34.44 4.12
N ALA A 80 -13.71 -35.56 4.61
CA ALA A 80 -12.30 -35.96 4.51
C ALA A 80 -11.84 -36.19 3.06
N GLU A 81 -12.71 -36.70 2.19
CA GLU A 81 -12.40 -36.91 0.78
C GLU A 81 -12.15 -35.59 0.04
N ARG A 82 -12.97 -34.56 0.30
CA ARG A 82 -12.76 -33.22 -0.25
C ARG A 82 -11.40 -32.67 0.14
N GLN A 83 -11.03 -32.80 1.41
CA GLN A 83 -9.74 -32.33 1.90
C GLN A 83 -8.57 -33.06 1.24
N ARG A 84 -8.68 -34.38 1.09
CA ARG A 84 -7.67 -35.21 0.40
C ARG A 84 -7.49 -34.79 -1.06
N ARG A 85 -8.58 -34.56 -1.81
CA ARG A 85 -8.55 -34.10 -3.20
C ARG A 85 -7.95 -32.69 -3.32
N ILE A 86 -8.28 -31.78 -2.42
CA ILE A 86 -7.69 -30.42 -2.37
C ILE A 86 -6.17 -30.52 -2.11
N ASN A 87 -5.74 -31.32 -1.15
CA ASN A 87 -4.32 -31.49 -0.83
C ASN A 87 -3.55 -32.08 -2.01
N ASN A 88 -4.14 -33.06 -2.73
CA ASN A 88 -3.53 -33.61 -3.94
C ASN A 88 -3.41 -32.58 -5.05
N LEU A 89 -4.42 -31.73 -5.21
CA LEU A 89 -4.37 -30.60 -6.16
C LEU A 89 -3.24 -29.64 -5.81
N TYR A 90 -3.10 -29.27 -4.55
CA TYR A 90 -2.03 -28.38 -4.08
C TYR A 90 -0.65 -28.99 -4.31
N LYS A 91 -0.46 -30.29 -4.03
CA LYS A 91 0.78 -31.01 -4.34
C LYS A 91 1.10 -30.99 -5.83
N ARG A 92 0.11 -31.24 -6.71
CA ARG A 92 0.27 -31.22 -8.17
C ARG A 92 0.79 -29.88 -8.71
N TYR A 93 0.33 -28.77 -8.14
CA TYR A 93 0.77 -27.43 -8.55
C TYR A 93 1.94 -26.88 -7.72
N ALA A 94 2.54 -27.70 -6.86
CA ALA A 94 3.53 -27.26 -5.87
C ALA A 94 3.09 -25.99 -5.12
N TYR A 95 1.77 -25.91 -4.84
CA TYR A 95 1.16 -24.79 -4.14
C TYR A 95 1.11 -25.09 -2.65
N HIS A 96 1.58 -24.15 -1.86
CA HIS A 96 1.47 -24.22 -0.41
C HIS A 96 0.59 -23.07 0.08
N PRO A 97 -0.42 -23.30 0.94
CA PRO A 97 -1.30 -22.23 1.46
C PRO A 97 -0.54 -21.07 2.14
N LEU A 98 0.65 -21.32 2.67
CA LEU A 98 1.53 -20.27 3.22
C LEU A 98 2.00 -19.25 2.15
N LEU A 99 1.90 -19.55 0.85
CA LEU A 99 2.15 -18.57 -0.21
C LEU A 99 1.16 -17.40 -0.15
N ALA A 100 -0.09 -17.67 0.25
CA ALA A 100 -1.10 -16.63 0.48
C ALA A 100 -0.68 -15.68 1.61
N VAL A 101 -0.20 -16.24 2.72
CA VAL A 101 0.30 -15.46 3.86
C VAL A 101 1.54 -14.67 3.45
N ARG A 102 2.46 -15.28 2.71
CA ARG A 102 3.68 -14.62 2.21
C ARG A 102 3.36 -13.48 1.23
N SER A 103 2.36 -13.63 0.39
CA SER A 103 1.94 -12.56 -0.53
C SER A 103 1.28 -11.39 0.20
N ALA A 104 0.50 -11.67 1.25
CA ALA A 104 -0.10 -10.66 2.11
C ALA A 104 0.95 -9.96 2.99
N PHE A 105 2.01 -10.65 3.39
CA PHE A 105 3.07 -10.11 4.25
C PHE A 105 3.75 -8.88 3.66
N GLY A 106 3.95 -8.85 2.34
CA GLY A 106 4.53 -7.69 1.64
C GLY A 106 3.70 -6.41 1.79
N VAL A 107 2.37 -6.54 1.82
CA VAL A 107 1.46 -5.41 2.08
C VAL A 107 1.39 -5.10 3.58
N ALA A 108 1.32 -6.14 4.41
CA ALA A 108 1.27 -5.98 5.86
C ALA A 108 2.53 -5.28 6.41
N LEU A 109 3.69 -5.52 5.80
CA LEU A 109 4.94 -4.87 6.17
C LEU A 109 4.89 -3.34 5.93
N GLN A 110 4.05 -2.86 5.03
CA GLN A 110 3.89 -1.43 4.78
C GLN A 110 3.14 -0.70 5.91
N ILE A 111 2.28 -1.42 6.67
CA ILE A 111 1.46 -0.83 7.73
C ILE A 111 2.31 -0.14 8.82
N PRO A 112 3.35 -0.78 9.41
CA PRO A 112 4.19 -0.12 10.41
C PRO A 112 4.83 1.18 9.90
N PHE A 113 5.26 1.21 8.64
CA PHE A 113 5.86 2.41 8.06
C PHE A 113 4.85 3.54 7.88
N LEU A 114 3.65 3.24 7.39
CA LEU A 114 2.57 4.23 7.28
C LEU A 114 2.16 4.75 8.67
N THR A 115 2.10 3.86 9.65
CA THR A 115 1.77 4.21 11.03
C THR A 115 2.87 5.07 11.66
N GLY A 116 4.15 4.75 11.43
CA GLY A 116 5.28 5.55 11.90
C GLY A 116 5.29 6.96 11.29
N ALA A 117 5.03 7.08 9.98
CA ALA A 117 4.87 8.38 9.32
C ALA A 117 3.69 9.17 9.89
N TYR A 118 2.56 8.51 10.13
CA TYR A 118 1.37 9.10 10.73
C TYR A 118 1.69 9.71 12.11
N TYR A 119 2.25 8.93 13.03
CA TYR A 119 2.59 9.43 14.36
C TYR A 119 3.66 10.51 14.31
N MET A 120 4.68 10.36 13.48
CA MET A 120 5.71 11.36 13.31
C MET A 120 5.14 12.69 12.85
N ILE A 121 4.33 12.70 11.76
CA ILE A 121 3.76 13.94 11.21
C ILE A 121 2.81 14.61 12.20
N LEU A 122 1.93 13.85 12.85
CA LEU A 122 1.02 14.41 13.87
C LEU A 122 1.75 14.93 15.11
N GLY A 123 2.92 14.37 15.44
CA GLY A 123 3.77 14.82 16.52
C GLY A 123 4.62 16.08 16.20
N LEU A 124 4.57 16.57 14.94
CA LEU A 124 5.31 17.78 14.54
C LEU A 124 4.54 19.06 14.87
N THR A 125 4.66 19.53 16.09
CA THR A 125 4.06 20.83 16.52
C THR A 125 4.54 22.02 15.69
N GLN A 126 5.72 21.88 15.06
CA GLN A 126 6.31 22.89 14.17
C GLN A 126 5.50 23.13 12.88
N LEU A 127 4.59 22.23 12.51
CA LEU A 127 3.73 22.39 11.33
C LEU A 127 2.53 23.31 11.57
N GLN A 128 2.24 23.66 12.82
CA GLN A 128 1.11 24.52 13.16
C GLN A 128 1.32 25.93 12.58
N GLY A 129 0.33 26.40 11.82
CA GLY A 129 0.38 27.70 11.15
C GLY A 129 1.39 27.79 10.01
N GLN A 130 2.01 26.69 9.58
CA GLN A 130 2.98 26.70 8.49
C GLN A 130 2.30 26.49 7.15
N PRO A 131 2.37 27.47 6.23
CA PRO A 131 1.78 27.34 4.91
C PRO A 131 2.62 26.48 3.97
N CYS A 132 1.96 25.88 2.97
CA CYS A 132 2.61 25.22 1.86
C CYS A 132 1.78 25.38 0.58
N LEU A 133 2.33 26.04 -0.42
CA LEU A 133 1.62 26.35 -1.67
C LEU A 133 0.31 27.11 -1.39
N MET A 134 -0.83 26.50 -1.68
CA MET A 134 -2.17 27.08 -1.42
C MET A 134 -2.75 26.68 -0.06
N ILE A 135 -2.06 25.84 0.70
CA ILE A 135 -2.52 25.32 1.98
C ILE A 135 -2.07 26.30 3.08
N PRO A 136 -2.98 26.88 3.85
CA PRO A 136 -2.63 27.90 4.86
C PRO A 136 -1.95 27.29 6.10
N ASP A 137 -2.27 26.04 6.46
CA ASP A 137 -1.75 25.37 7.64
C ASP A 137 -1.58 23.87 7.37
N LEU A 138 -0.35 23.39 7.40
CA LEU A 138 -0.01 22.00 7.19
C LEU A 138 -0.53 21.05 8.29
N SER A 139 -0.80 21.56 9.47
CA SER A 139 -1.31 20.78 10.60
C SER A 139 -2.83 20.59 10.57
N GLN A 140 -3.53 21.34 9.71
CA GLN A 140 -4.99 21.35 9.61
C GLN A 140 -5.46 20.75 8.28
N PRO A 141 -6.75 20.41 8.16
CA PRO A 141 -7.37 20.11 6.86
C PRO A 141 -7.22 21.28 5.89
N ASP A 142 -7.11 20.99 4.59
CA ASP A 142 -6.75 21.98 3.58
C ASP A 142 -7.82 23.03 3.27
N GLY A 143 -9.10 22.70 3.32
CA GLY A 143 -10.21 23.61 3.06
C GLY A 143 -10.14 24.39 1.74
N LEU A 144 -9.37 23.92 0.74
CA LEU A 144 -8.96 24.65 -0.46
C LEU A 144 -10.11 25.06 -1.37
N LEU A 145 -11.19 24.27 -1.43
CA LEU A 145 -12.33 24.52 -2.31
C LEU A 145 -13.52 25.04 -1.49
N TRP A 146 -13.49 26.32 -1.13
CA TRP A 146 -14.57 26.97 -0.35
C TRP A 146 -14.97 26.19 0.91
N GLY A 147 -13.97 25.70 1.64
CA GLY A 147 -14.18 24.90 2.86
C GLY A 147 -14.29 23.37 2.61
N VAL A 148 -14.23 22.92 1.35
CA VAL A 148 -14.12 21.51 1.03
C VAL A 148 -12.66 21.11 1.01
N ASN A 149 -12.32 19.99 1.65
CA ASN A 149 -10.97 19.45 1.67
C ASN A 149 -10.65 18.76 0.33
N ALA A 150 -9.80 19.39 -0.48
CA ALA A 150 -9.44 18.92 -1.81
C ALA A 150 -8.38 17.82 -1.78
N LEU A 151 -7.41 17.90 -0.87
CA LEU A 151 -6.30 16.94 -0.79
C LEU A 151 -6.75 15.48 -0.60
N PRO A 152 -7.69 15.14 0.29
CA PRO A 152 -8.13 13.75 0.43
C PRO A 152 -8.83 13.24 -0.83
N ILE A 153 -9.50 14.12 -1.59
CA ILE A 153 -10.10 13.76 -2.88
C ILE A 153 -9.01 13.47 -3.91
N VAL A 154 -8.01 14.37 -4.03
CA VAL A 154 -6.86 14.17 -4.94
C VAL A 154 -6.10 12.88 -4.59
N MET A 155 -5.82 12.67 -3.31
CA MET A 155 -5.19 11.44 -2.82
C MET A 155 -5.97 10.19 -3.24
N THR A 156 -7.29 10.21 -3.09
CA THR A 156 -8.16 9.08 -3.44
C THR A 156 -8.17 8.82 -4.93
N VAL A 157 -8.24 9.87 -5.76
CA VAL A 157 -8.19 9.76 -7.23
C VAL A 157 -6.85 9.16 -7.66
N VAL A 158 -5.73 9.67 -7.15
CA VAL A 158 -4.39 9.14 -7.45
C VAL A 158 -4.26 7.68 -7.01
N ASN A 159 -4.77 7.32 -5.85
CA ASN A 159 -4.78 5.95 -5.33
C ASN A 159 -5.57 5.00 -6.23
N ILE A 160 -6.76 5.40 -6.68
CA ILE A 160 -7.59 4.62 -7.60
C ILE A 160 -6.85 4.42 -8.93
N ILE A 161 -6.29 5.48 -9.53
CA ILE A 161 -5.53 5.39 -10.78
C ILE A 161 -4.32 4.47 -10.60
N ALA A 162 -3.56 4.63 -9.52
CA ALA A 162 -2.41 3.78 -9.22
C ALA A 162 -2.81 2.31 -9.06
N THR A 163 -3.96 2.04 -8.45
CA THR A 163 -4.50 0.69 -8.33
C THR A 163 -4.91 0.12 -9.68
N LEU A 164 -5.63 0.89 -10.50
CA LEU A 164 -6.09 0.45 -11.83
C LEU A 164 -4.93 0.14 -12.79
N THR A 165 -3.77 0.75 -12.59
CA THR A 165 -2.55 0.45 -13.37
C THR A 165 -1.81 -0.80 -12.89
N THR A 166 -2.24 -1.43 -11.79
CA THR A 166 -1.60 -2.64 -11.27
C THR A 166 -1.93 -3.86 -12.15
N PRO A 167 -0.91 -4.57 -12.67
CA PRO A 167 -1.13 -5.71 -13.56
C PRO A 167 -1.83 -6.88 -12.85
N GLY A 168 -2.74 -7.55 -13.57
CA GLY A 168 -3.37 -8.80 -13.11
C GLY A 168 -4.50 -8.62 -12.09
N LEU A 169 -5.07 -7.43 -11.97
CA LEU A 169 -6.27 -7.21 -11.16
C LEU A 169 -7.50 -7.86 -11.79
N THR A 170 -8.28 -8.54 -10.95
CA THR A 170 -9.60 -9.03 -11.35
C THR A 170 -10.66 -7.94 -11.09
N ARG A 171 -11.84 -8.08 -11.69
CA ARG A 171 -12.98 -7.18 -11.43
C ARG A 171 -13.34 -7.08 -9.95
N LYS A 172 -13.22 -8.19 -9.21
CA LYS A 172 -13.45 -8.21 -7.76
C LYS A 172 -12.40 -7.42 -7.00
N ASP A 173 -11.11 -7.58 -7.35
CA ASP A 173 -10.02 -6.83 -6.73
C ASP A 173 -10.18 -5.33 -6.96
N THR A 174 -10.56 -4.92 -8.17
CA THR A 174 -10.81 -3.53 -8.52
C THR A 174 -11.95 -2.94 -7.70
N LEU A 175 -13.09 -3.65 -7.62
CA LEU A 175 -14.23 -3.19 -6.81
C LEU A 175 -13.85 -3.07 -5.33
N GLN A 176 -13.15 -4.07 -4.79
CA GLN A 176 -12.69 -4.04 -3.41
C GLN A 176 -11.74 -2.86 -3.15
N ALA A 177 -10.81 -2.59 -4.07
CA ALA A 177 -9.87 -1.47 -3.94
C ALA A 177 -10.59 -0.11 -3.98
N ILE A 178 -11.61 0.04 -4.83
CA ILE A 178 -12.44 1.25 -4.91
C ILE A 178 -13.20 1.45 -3.58
N ILE A 179 -13.82 0.40 -3.04
CA ILE A 179 -14.52 0.48 -1.76
C ILE A 179 -13.56 0.91 -0.64
N ILE A 180 -12.36 0.32 -0.60
CA ILE A 180 -11.33 0.67 0.38
C ILE A 180 -10.87 2.12 0.18
N ALA A 181 -10.70 2.59 -1.06
CA ALA A 181 -10.32 3.97 -1.34
C ALA A 181 -11.35 4.99 -0.82
N PHE A 182 -12.64 4.73 -1.01
CA PHE A 182 -13.72 5.57 -0.47
C PHE A 182 -13.82 5.50 1.06
N PHE A 183 -13.56 4.33 1.65
CA PHE A 183 -13.46 4.21 3.10
C PHE A 183 -12.33 5.08 3.66
N PHE A 184 -11.15 5.06 3.03
CA PHE A 184 -10.03 5.92 3.41
C PHE A 184 -10.32 7.40 3.15
N LEU A 185 -11.04 7.75 2.08
CA LEU A 185 -11.48 9.12 1.85
C LEU A 185 -12.32 9.63 3.02
N ALA A 186 -13.30 8.86 3.47
CA ALA A 186 -14.15 9.22 4.60
C ALA A 186 -13.36 9.33 5.91
N LEU A 187 -12.44 8.37 6.16
CA LEU A 187 -11.62 8.34 7.36
C LEU A 187 -10.65 9.52 7.44
N LEU A 188 -10.05 9.90 6.31
CA LEU A 188 -8.99 10.89 6.22
C LEU A 188 -9.48 12.27 5.75
N TYR A 189 -10.78 12.45 5.58
CA TYR A 189 -11.33 13.68 5.05
C TYR A 189 -10.91 14.93 5.85
N ASN A 190 -10.81 14.79 7.16
CA ASN A 190 -10.39 15.85 8.08
C ASN A 190 -8.96 15.66 8.62
N ALA A 191 -8.13 14.90 7.90
CA ALA A 191 -6.74 14.70 8.30
C ALA A 191 -5.89 15.94 8.01
N ALA A 192 -4.77 16.08 8.72
CA ALA A 192 -3.79 17.13 8.51
C ALA A 192 -3.25 17.11 7.07
N SER A 193 -3.13 18.29 6.45
CA SER A 193 -2.68 18.45 5.08
C SER A 193 -1.30 17.84 4.82
N ALA A 194 -0.37 17.97 5.79
CA ALA A 194 0.95 17.35 5.70
C ALA A 194 0.90 15.83 5.53
N LEU A 195 -0.02 15.16 6.22
CA LEU A 195 -0.21 13.70 6.12
C LEU A 195 -0.78 13.32 4.75
N LEU A 196 -1.74 14.08 4.25
CA LEU A 196 -2.34 13.86 2.93
C LEU A 196 -1.35 14.11 1.80
N ILE A 197 -0.48 15.12 1.92
CA ILE A 197 0.63 15.36 0.98
C ILE A 197 1.57 14.15 0.96
N PHE A 198 2.01 13.69 2.14
CA PHE A 198 2.87 12.52 2.28
C PHE A 198 2.26 11.28 1.60
N TRP A 199 1.01 10.98 1.84
CA TRP A 199 0.34 9.82 1.25
C TRP A 199 0.06 9.98 -0.24
N THR A 200 -0.32 11.17 -0.69
CA THR A 200 -0.53 11.45 -2.11
C THR A 200 0.76 11.22 -2.89
N MET A 201 1.89 11.74 -2.39
CA MET A 201 3.18 11.53 -3.03
C MET A 201 3.59 10.06 -3.08
N ASN A 202 3.36 9.30 -2.02
CA ASN A 202 3.60 7.85 -2.04
C ASN A 202 2.73 7.14 -3.09
N ASN A 203 1.45 7.52 -3.24
CA ASN A 203 0.57 6.98 -4.28
C ASN A 203 1.03 7.37 -5.69
N VAL A 204 1.50 8.61 -5.90
CA VAL A 204 2.10 9.06 -7.17
C VAL A 204 3.33 8.22 -7.52
N PHE A 205 4.22 7.97 -6.57
CA PHE A 205 5.38 7.11 -6.80
C PHE A 205 4.99 5.67 -7.12
N PHE A 206 3.98 5.13 -6.45
CA PHE A 206 3.45 3.80 -6.76
C PHE A 206 2.87 3.75 -8.18
N LEU A 207 2.12 4.77 -8.58
CA LEU A 207 1.62 4.92 -9.95
C LEU A 207 2.77 4.94 -10.97
N LEU A 208 3.80 5.76 -10.75
CA LEU A 208 4.96 5.84 -11.63
C LEU A 208 5.72 4.52 -11.73
N GLN A 209 5.82 3.76 -10.63
CA GLN A 209 6.41 2.43 -10.64
C GLN A 209 5.60 1.46 -11.51
N ASN A 210 4.27 1.48 -11.40
CA ASN A 210 3.38 0.63 -12.20
C ASN A 210 3.50 0.93 -13.70
N LEU A 211 3.65 2.21 -14.07
CA LEU A 211 3.79 2.64 -15.45
C LEU A 211 5.17 2.32 -16.06
N ARG A 212 6.24 2.38 -15.27
CA ARG A 212 7.62 2.16 -15.73
C ARG A 212 8.10 0.72 -15.69
N LEU A 213 7.46 -0.13 -14.90
CA LEU A 213 7.85 -1.53 -14.73
C LEU A 213 6.79 -2.44 -15.35
N PRO A 214 6.89 -2.76 -16.67
CA PRO A 214 6.15 -3.88 -17.21
C PRO A 214 6.65 -5.14 -16.51
N ILE A 215 5.91 -5.62 -15.51
CA ILE A 215 6.23 -6.84 -14.79
C ILE A 215 6.14 -7.99 -15.80
N ARG A 216 7.29 -8.43 -16.30
CA ARG A 216 7.38 -9.69 -17.05
C ARG A 216 7.02 -10.82 -16.07
N LEU A 217 5.75 -11.22 -16.09
CA LEU A 217 5.31 -12.40 -15.35
C LEU A 217 6.20 -13.58 -15.76
N PRO A 218 6.80 -14.31 -14.80
CA PRO A 218 7.61 -15.47 -15.14
C PRO A 218 6.78 -16.44 -15.99
N ARG A 219 7.30 -16.82 -17.16
CA ARG A 219 6.69 -17.84 -18.01
C ARG A 219 6.80 -19.17 -17.26
N PHE A 220 5.72 -19.61 -16.65
CA PHE A 220 5.64 -20.96 -16.11
C PHE A 220 5.63 -21.95 -17.28
N ARG A 221 6.67 -22.78 -17.36
CA ARG A 221 6.64 -24.01 -18.16
C ARG A 221 5.51 -24.87 -17.58
N LYS A 222 4.51 -25.22 -18.41
CA LYS A 222 3.50 -26.20 -18.00
C LYS A 222 4.27 -27.44 -17.54
N PRO A 223 3.98 -28.06 -16.38
CA PRO A 223 4.51 -29.39 -16.10
C PRO A 223 4.04 -30.27 -17.24
N GLY A 224 5.01 -30.89 -17.94
CA GLY A 224 4.72 -31.86 -19.00
C GLY A 224 3.82 -32.94 -18.41
N PHE A 225 2.81 -33.32 -19.18
CA PHE A 225 2.00 -34.51 -18.95
C PHE A 225 2.83 -35.75 -19.22
#